data_c2faa2068362ca79dadfcde8ab56f215
#
_entry.id   c2faa2068362ca79dadfcde8ab56f215
#
_cell.length_a   1.000
_cell.length_b   1.000
_cell.length_c   1.000
_cell.angle_alpha   90.00
_cell.angle_beta   90.00
_cell.angle_gamma   90.00
#
_symmetry.space_group_name_H-M   'P 1'
#
loop_
_entity.id
_entity.type
_entity.pdbx_description
1 polymer ?
#
loop_
_entity_poly.entity_id
_entity_poly.type
_entity_poly.pdbx_seq_one_letter_code
_entity_poly.pdbx_strand_id
1 'polypeptide(L)'
;MKNSILNYSFITLSALFITSCSSDDSSLDTTKPEINLIAPKDHDEFHLGETISIDAILKDNVELGTVKIDIHYAGDGHQHRTANVNWTYDAEEAIPAGKTEHTLSHKVNIPTEGITEGHYHLGLFLIDRAGNQTQSFIEIVVGEDYDHDH
;
A
#
# COMPACT_ATOMS: atom_id res chain seq x y z
N MET A 1 -73.70 33.03 -42.99
CA MET A 1 -72.74 33.17 -41.87
C MET A 1 -72.41 31.80 -41.40
N LYS A 2 -71.31 31.23 -41.83
CA LYS A 2 -70.81 29.94 -41.34
C LYS A 2 -69.29 30.10 -41.08
N ASN A 3 -68.91 30.15 -39.85
CA ASN A 3 -67.50 30.21 -39.45
C ASN A 3 -66.95 28.80 -39.49
N SER A 4 -65.96 28.59 -40.35
CA SER A 4 -65.17 27.37 -40.39
C SER A 4 -63.94 27.52 -39.51
N ILE A 5 -63.82 26.76 -38.43
CA ILE A 5 -62.70 26.74 -37.56
C ILE A 5 -61.71 25.67 -38.07
N LEU A 6 -60.56 26.12 -38.53
CA LEU A 6 -59.51 25.27 -39.06
C LEU A 6 -58.63 24.84 -37.90
N ASN A 7 -58.75 23.56 -37.54
CA ASN A 7 -57.88 22.95 -36.49
C ASN A 7 -56.51 22.62 -37.10
N TYR A 8 -55.48 23.35 -36.67
CA TYR A 8 -54.10 22.98 -36.91
C TYR A 8 -53.63 22.00 -35.82
N SER A 9 -53.48 20.72 -36.17
CA SER A 9 -52.86 19.72 -35.35
C SER A 9 -51.33 19.87 -35.43
N PHE A 10 -50.74 20.35 -34.38
CA PHE A 10 -49.27 20.44 -34.23
C PHE A 10 -48.73 19.05 -33.84
N ILE A 11 -48.15 18.34 -34.79
CA ILE A 11 -47.43 17.11 -34.52
C ILE A 11 -46.03 17.49 -34.07
N THR A 12 -45.78 17.47 -32.77
CA THR A 12 -44.44 17.62 -32.21
C THR A 12 -43.69 16.31 -32.37
N LEU A 13 -42.77 16.27 -33.33
CA LEU A 13 -41.82 15.17 -33.50
C LEU A 13 -40.77 15.25 -32.39
N SER A 14 -40.97 14.42 -31.35
CA SER A 14 -39.98 14.26 -30.26
C SER A 14 -38.81 13.42 -30.77
N ALA A 15 -37.68 14.10 -31.05
CA ALA A 15 -36.42 13.42 -31.35
C ALA A 15 -35.83 12.84 -30.06
N LEU A 16 -35.91 11.51 -29.90
CA LEU A 16 -35.16 10.79 -28.89
C LEU A 16 -33.67 10.83 -29.29
N PHE A 17 -32.88 11.67 -28.61
CA PHE A 17 -31.43 11.56 -28.61
C PHE A 17 -31.07 10.37 -27.77
N ILE A 18 -30.79 9.24 -28.39
CA ILE A 18 -30.10 8.12 -27.73
C ILE A 18 -28.65 8.54 -27.63
N THR A 19 -28.23 9.07 -26.45
CA THR A 19 -26.83 9.18 -26.11
C THR A 19 -26.32 7.77 -25.94
N SER A 20 -25.69 7.25 -26.99
CA SER A 20 -24.84 6.06 -26.88
C SER A 20 -23.72 6.41 -25.90
N CYS A 21 -23.80 5.94 -24.65
CA CYS A 21 -22.63 5.74 -23.85
C CYS A 21 -21.77 4.73 -24.61
N SER A 22 -20.74 5.21 -25.30
CA SER A 22 -19.61 4.36 -25.62
C SER A 22 -19.03 3.97 -24.27
N SER A 23 -19.32 2.77 -23.81
CA SER A 23 -18.50 2.09 -22.83
C SER A 23 -17.13 1.95 -23.48
N ASP A 24 -16.23 2.90 -23.20
CA ASP A 24 -14.82 2.60 -23.26
C ASP A 24 -14.62 1.44 -22.29
N ASP A 25 -14.53 0.25 -22.86
CA ASP A 25 -14.13 -0.97 -22.17
C ASP A 25 -12.64 -0.83 -21.85
N SER A 26 -12.29 0.17 -21.05
CA SER A 26 -11.04 0.16 -20.32
C SER A 26 -11.18 -0.99 -19.34
N SER A 27 -10.68 -2.15 -19.74
CA SER A 27 -10.66 -3.33 -18.87
C SER A 27 -10.06 -2.91 -17.54
N LEU A 28 -10.90 -2.93 -16.49
CA LEU A 28 -10.49 -2.58 -15.14
C LEU A 28 -9.29 -3.47 -14.79
N ASP A 29 -8.19 -2.85 -14.39
CA ASP A 29 -7.05 -3.62 -13.93
C ASP A 29 -7.41 -4.38 -12.66
N THR A 30 -7.22 -5.69 -12.69
CA THR A 30 -7.48 -6.61 -11.57
C THR A 30 -6.22 -7.39 -11.17
N THR A 31 -5.09 -7.07 -11.79
CA THR A 31 -3.80 -7.69 -11.49
C THR A 31 -3.23 -7.02 -10.25
N LYS A 32 -2.76 -7.83 -9.31
CA LYS A 32 -2.12 -7.29 -8.11
C LYS A 32 -0.68 -6.87 -8.42
N PRO A 33 -0.20 -5.78 -7.83
CA PRO A 33 1.19 -5.38 -7.93
C PRO A 33 2.11 -6.38 -7.21
N GLU A 34 3.41 -6.37 -7.54
CA GLU A 34 4.43 -7.27 -7.01
C GLU A 34 5.45 -6.51 -6.15
N ILE A 35 5.87 -7.13 -5.03
CA ILE A 35 6.93 -6.64 -4.15
C ILE A 35 8.09 -7.64 -4.18
N ASN A 36 9.27 -7.18 -4.57
CA ASN A 36 10.51 -7.91 -4.40
C ASN A 36 11.38 -7.20 -3.36
N LEU A 37 11.28 -7.61 -2.09
CA LEU A 37 12.08 -7.06 -1.00
C LEU A 37 13.53 -7.56 -1.13
N ILE A 38 14.48 -6.63 -1.22
CA ILE A 38 15.91 -6.89 -1.38
C ILE A 38 16.62 -6.87 -0.04
N ALA A 39 16.30 -5.87 0.78
CA ALA A 39 16.82 -5.68 2.13
C ALA A 39 15.75 -5.03 3.02
N PRO A 40 15.75 -5.33 4.33
CA PRO A 40 16.55 -6.35 4.98
C PRO A 40 16.11 -7.77 4.60
N LYS A 41 16.86 -8.78 5.03
CA LYS A 41 16.46 -10.19 4.92
C LYS A 41 15.69 -10.60 6.15
N ASP A 42 14.95 -11.69 6.00
CA ASP A 42 14.28 -12.33 7.12
C ASP A 42 15.28 -12.73 8.19
N HIS A 43 15.00 -12.38 9.46
CA HIS A 43 15.86 -12.54 10.64
C HIS A 43 17.16 -11.73 10.64
N ASP A 44 17.29 -10.65 9.83
CA ASP A 44 18.39 -9.72 9.97
C ASP A 44 18.34 -9.04 11.36
N GLU A 45 19.53 -8.89 11.97
CA GLU A 45 19.69 -8.33 13.31
C GLU A 45 20.18 -6.87 13.24
N PHE A 46 19.65 -6.03 14.11
CA PHE A 46 19.97 -4.60 14.21
C PHE A 46 20.14 -4.18 15.66
N HIS A 47 21.17 -3.38 15.94
CA HIS A 47 21.36 -2.82 17.27
C HIS A 47 20.54 -1.53 17.48
N LEU A 48 20.32 -1.18 18.74
CA LEU A 48 19.71 0.11 19.10
C LEU A 48 20.51 1.27 18.50
N GLY A 49 19.84 2.24 17.91
CA GLY A 49 20.46 3.40 17.24
C GLY A 49 20.95 3.14 15.83
N GLU A 50 20.88 1.91 15.32
CA GLU A 50 21.20 1.62 13.93
C GLU A 50 20.11 2.08 12.97
N THR A 51 20.43 2.05 11.68
CA THR A 51 19.52 2.40 10.60
C THR A 51 19.18 1.17 9.79
N ILE A 52 17.91 0.81 9.72
CA ILE A 52 17.39 -0.21 8.80
C ILE A 52 17.29 0.43 7.41
N SER A 53 17.97 -0.16 6.41
CA SER A 53 17.77 0.19 5.01
C SER A 53 16.77 -0.77 4.38
N ILE A 54 15.64 -0.25 3.91
CA ILE A 54 14.57 -1.01 3.27
C ILE A 54 14.66 -0.75 1.77
N ASP A 55 15.11 -1.76 1.03
CA ASP A 55 15.27 -1.69 -0.41
C ASP A 55 14.37 -2.74 -1.09
N ALA A 56 13.53 -2.29 -2.02
CA ALA A 56 12.63 -3.18 -2.75
C ALA A 56 12.45 -2.72 -4.21
N ILE A 57 12.14 -3.68 -5.09
CA ILE A 57 11.65 -3.40 -6.44
C ILE A 57 10.15 -3.68 -6.44
N LEU A 58 9.38 -2.66 -6.79
CA LEU A 58 7.93 -2.68 -6.88
C LEU A 58 7.52 -2.68 -8.35
N LYS A 59 6.59 -3.56 -8.75
CA LYS A 59 6.13 -3.67 -10.13
C LYS A 59 4.62 -3.80 -10.23
N ASP A 60 4.09 -3.30 -11.33
CA ASP A 60 2.69 -3.45 -11.70
C ASP A 60 2.55 -3.50 -13.23
N ASN A 61 1.48 -4.09 -13.74
CA ASN A 61 1.22 -4.20 -15.18
C ASN A 61 0.69 -2.89 -15.79
N VAL A 62 0.05 -2.02 -15.00
CA VAL A 62 -0.57 -0.78 -15.47
C VAL A 62 0.02 0.45 -14.78
N GLU A 63 -0.17 0.61 -13.47
CA GLU A 63 0.31 1.78 -12.73
C GLU A 63 0.37 1.56 -11.22
N LEU A 64 1.53 1.72 -10.64
CA LEU A 64 1.76 1.73 -9.20
C LEU A 64 1.10 2.95 -8.53
N GLY A 65 0.63 2.78 -7.29
CA GLY A 65 -0.03 3.81 -6.49
C GLY A 65 0.79 4.26 -5.30
N THR A 66 0.75 3.47 -4.22
CA THR A 66 1.32 3.84 -2.92
C THR A 66 1.96 2.61 -2.26
N VAL A 67 3.09 2.80 -1.60
CA VAL A 67 3.68 1.80 -0.70
C VAL A 67 3.63 2.30 0.73
N LYS A 68 3.14 1.46 1.65
CA LYS A 68 3.20 1.68 3.09
C LYS A 68 4.24 0.75 3.69
N ILE A 69 5.02 1.28 4.65
CA ILE A 69 5.99 0.57 5.48
C ILE A 69 5.43 0.54 6.89
N ASP A 70 5.45 -0.63 7.51
CA ASP A 70 5.01 -0.83 8.89
C ASP A 70 6.05 -1.68 9.62
N ILE A 71 6.47 -1.24 10.80
CA ILE A 71 7.31 -2.02 11.70
C ILE A 71 6.65 -2.03 13.07
N HIS A 72 6.45 -3.21 13.64
CA HIS A 72 5.87 -3.36 14.97
C HIS A 72 6.42 -4.59 15.69
N TYR A 73 6.39 -4.55 17.01
CA TYR A 73 6.84 -5.64 17.87
C TYR A 73 6.03 -6.91 17.59
N ALA A 74 6.72 -8.01 17.32
CA ALA A 74 6.09 -9.29 16.94
C ALA A 74 5.42 -9.99 18.14
N GLY A 75 5.87 -9.71 19.36
CA GLY A 75 5.28 -10.16 20.61
C GLY A 75 5.11 -11.67 20.73
N ASP A 76 6.06 -12.35 21.36
CA ASP A 76 5.97 -13.78 21.66
C ASP A 76 5.15 -14.09 22.94
N GLY A 77 4.60 -13.07 23.57
CA GLY A 77 3.83 -13.21 24.83
C GLY A 77 4.66 -13.35 26.09
N HIS A 78 5.99 -13.36 26.00
CA HIS A 78 6.89 -13.34 27.16
C HIS A 78 7.28 -11.90 27.51
N GLN A 79 6.43 -11.23 28.26
CA GLN A 79 6.73 -9.89 28.77
C GLN A 79 7.77 -9.98 29.89
N HIS A 80 9.04 -9.73 29.57
CA HIS A 80 9.99 -9.30 30.58
C HIS A 80 9.55 -7.90 31.03
N ARG A 81 9.38 -7.69 32.34
CA ARG A 81 8.98 -6.43 32.96
C ARG A 81 10.11 -5.39 32.83
N THR A 82 10.30 -4.88 31.62
CA THR A 82 11.13 -3.70 31.37
C THR A 82 10.19 -2.51 31.19
N ALA A 83 10.63 -1.32 31.62
CA ALA A 83 9.89 -0.08 31.42
C ALA A 83 9.87 0.37 29.93
N ASN A 84 10.31 -0.49 29.03
CA ASN A 84 10.44 -0.24 27.62
C ASN A 84 9.09 -0.33 26.91
N VAL A 85 8.94 0.45 25.85
CA VAL A 85 7.71 0.54 25.05
C VAL A 85 7.92 -0.24 23.75
N ASN A 86 6.93 -1.01 23.33
CA ASN A 86 6.96 -1.62 22.01
C ASN A 86 7.04 -0.52 20.94
N TRP A 87 8.18 -0.49 20.25
CA TRP A 87 8.40 0.48 19.19
C TRP A 87 7.53 0.14 17.97
N THR A 88 7.05 1.18 17.30
CA THR A 88 6.36 1.06 16.03
C THR A 88 6.87 2.13 15.07
N TYR A 89 6.87 1.81 13.80
CA TYR A 89 7.19 2.73 12.72
C TYR A 89 6.18 2.57 11.59
N ASP A 90 5.63 3.69 11.15
CA ASP A 90 4.71 3.77 10.02
C ASP A 90 5.20 4.85 9.06
N ALA A 91 5.24 4.53 7.77
CA ALA A 91 5.48 5.48 6.70
C ALA A 91 4.66 5.12 5.46
N GLU A 92 4.31 6.13 4.69
CA GLU A 92 3.61 5.96 3.41
C GLU A 92 4.30 6.82 2.35
N GLU A 93 4.58 6.22 1.19
CA GLU A 93 5.21 6.88 0.06
C GLU A 93 4.32 6.73 -1.18
N ALA A 94 3.90 7.87 -1.73
CA ALA A 94 3.17 7.91 -3.00
C ALA A 94 4.14 7.73 -4.16
N ILE A 95 3.89 6.76 -5.02
CA ILE A 95 4.70 6.51 -6.22
C ILE A 95 4.24 7.48 -7.31
N PRO A 96 5.19 8.15 -8.03
CA PRO A 96 4.84 9.07 -9.10
C PRO A 96 3.96 8.41 -10.17
N ALA A 97 2.99 9.17 -10.66
CA ALA A 97 2.04 8.70 -11.67
C ALA A 97 2.73 8.18 -12.94
N GLY A 98 2.12 7.20 -13.60
CA GLY A 98 2.61 6.59 -14.82
C GLY A 98 3.76 5.60 -14.63
N LYS A 99 4.04 5.16 -13.40
CA LYS A 99 5.09 4.18 -13.12
C LYS A 99 4.53 2.78 -13.02
N THR A 100 5.11 1.87 -13.78
CA THR A 100 4.90 0.42 -13.69
C THR A 100 6.00 -0.28 -12.92
N GLU A 101 7.12 0.42 -12.66
CA GLU A 101 8.23 -0.04 -11.82
C GLU A 101 8.75 1.11 -10.97
N HIS A 102 9.05 0.83 -9.71
CA HIS A 102 9.64 1.77 -8.76
C HIS A 102 10.65 1.06 -7.86
N THR A 103 11.79 1.70 -7.62
CA THR A 103 12.76 1.24 -6.63
C THR A 103 12.52 2.00 -5.34
N LEU A 104 12.05 1.30 -4.33
CA LEU A 104 11.97 1.80 -2.97
C LEU A 104 13.35 1.76 -2.34
N SER A 105 13.79 2.85 -1.74
CA SER A 105 14.96 2.91 -0.85
C SER A 105 14.65 3.82 0.31
N HIS A 106 14.26 3.23 1.42
CA HIS A 106 13.78 3.91 2.60
C HIS A 106 14.68 3.61 3.82
N LYS A 107 14.90 4.61 4.69
CA LYS A 107 15.74 4.45 5.87
C LYS A 107 14.94 4.72 7.13
N VAL A 108 15.04 3.80 8.08
CA VAL A 108 14.38 3.89 9.38
C VAL A 108 15.45 3.87 10.47
N ASN A 109 15.48 4.92 11.30
CA ASN A 109 16.37 4.96 12.42
C ASN A 109 15.72 4.29 13.64
N ILE A 110 16.39 3.28 14.17
CA ILE A 110 15.98 2.61 15.42
C ILE A 110 16.28 3.55 16.58
N PRO A 111 15.38 3.72 17.57
CA PRO A 111 15.68 4.47 18.79
C PRO A 111 16.91 3.90 19.51
N THR A 112 17.67 4.79 20.16
CA THR A 112 18.90 4.41 20.91
C THR A 112 18.60 3.79 22.27
N GLU A 113 17.39 3.99 22.80
CA GLU A 113 16.95 3.52 24.12
C GLU A 113 15.42 3.56 24.25
N GLY A 114 14.89 2.93 25.29
CA GLY A 114 13.48 3.05 25.69
C GLY A 114 12.51 2.18 24.91
N ILE A 115 13.00 1.32 24.03
CA ILE A 115 12.16 0.37 23.28
C ILE A 115 12.37 -1.05 23.78
N THR A 116 11.37 -1.90 23.56
CA THR A 116 11.48 -3.34 23.83
C THR A 116 12.40 -3.96 22.77
N GLU A 117 13.43 -4.67 23.20
CA GLU A 117 14.30 -5.44 22.32
C GLU A 117 13.67 -6.80 21.99
N GLY A 118 14.02 -7.39 20.84
CA GLY A 118 13.51 -8.68 20.38
C GLY A 118 12.98 -8.64 18.95
N HIS A 119 12.00 -9.48 18.68
CA HIS A 119 11.46 -9.71 17.34
C HIS A 119 10.45 -8.63 16.92
N TYR A 120 10.59 -8.17 15.68
CA TYR A 120 9.71 -7.19 15.04
C TYR A 120 9.27 -7.68 13.67
N HIS A 121 8.02 -7.47 13.33
CA HIS A 121 7.56 -7.64 11.96
C HIS A 121 7.84 -6.37 11.16
N LEU A 122 8.43 -6.51 9.99
CA LEU A 122 8.53 -5.47 8.97
C LEU A 122 7.61 -5.85 7.81
N GLY A 123 6.62 -5.01 7.54
CA GLY A 123 5.63 -5.18 6.49
C GLY A 123 5.74 -4.10 5.41
N LEU A 124 5.64 -4.51 4.15
CA LEU A 124 5.40 -3.64 3.00
C LEU A 124 4.00 -3.92 2.46
N PHE A 125 3.22 -2.86 2.26
CA PHE A 125 1.89 -2.93 1.64
C PHE A 125 1.91 -2.07 0.39
N LEU A 126 1.70 -2.68 -0.76
CA LEU A 126 1.71 -2.01 -2.06
C LEU A 126 0.30 -1.99 -2.64
N ILE A 127 -0.13 -0.81 -3.06
CA ILE A 127 -1.44 -0.57 -3.67
C ILE A 127 -1.19 0.07 -5.04
N ASP A 128 -1.80 -0.47 -6.08
CA ASP A 128 -1.79 0.13 -7.42
C ASP A 128 -2.85 1.24 -7.56
N ARG A 129 -2.92 1.89 -8.72
CA ARG A 129 -3.90 2.94 -8.99
C ARG A 129 -5.32 2.39 -9.18
N ALA A 130 -5.48 1.12 -9.51
CA ALA A 130 -6.78 0.47 -9.63
C ALA A 130 -7.34 0.00 -8.28
N GLY A 131 -6.50 -0.02 -7.21
CA GLY A 131 -6.87 -0.42 -5.86
C GLY A 131 -6.54 -1.89 -5.54
N ASN A 132 -5.82 -2.61 -6.41
CA ASN A 132 -5.35 -3.93 -6.09
C ASN A 132 -4.17 -3.86 -5.13
N GLN A 133 -4.04 -4.86 -4.25
CA GLN A 133 -3.11 -4.82 -3.13
C GLN A 133 -2.29 -6.09 -3.01
N THR A 134 -1.02 -5.90 -2.65
CA THR A 134 -0.09 -6.97 -2.26
C THR A 134 0.65 -6.55 -0.99
N GLN A 135 1.01 -7.53 -0.18
CA GLN A 135 1.79 -7.33 1.05
C GLN A 135 2.93 -8.34 1.13
N SER A 136 4.03 -7.91 1.77
CA SER A 136 5.19 -8.74 2.08
C SER A 136 5.60 -8.48 3.51
N PHE A 137 5.86 -9.54 4.28
CA PHE A 137 6.31 -9.46 5.66
C PHE A 137 7.59 -10.29 5.83
N ILE A 138 8.47 -9.77 6.66
CA ILE A 138 9.60 -10.48 7.24
C ILE A 138 9.66 -10.23 8.73
N GLU A 139 10.40 -11.05 9.44
CA GLU A 139 10.81 -10.80 10.82
C GLU A 139 12.21 -10.21 10.85
N ILE A 140 12.45 -9.27 11.73
CA ILE A 140 13.77 -8.71 12.05
C ILE A 140 13.99 -8.73 13.55
N VAL A 141 15.24 -8.75 14.00
CA VAL A 141 15.60 -8.67 15.41
C VAL A 141 16.16 -7.28 15.70
N VAL A 142 15.68 -6.65 16.78
CA VAL A 142 16.16 -5.33 17.23
C VAL A 142 16.69 -5.44 18.66
N GLY A 143 17.94 -5.05 18.86
CA GLY A 143 18.66 -5.18 20.13
C GLY A 143 19.43 -6.48 20.25
N GLU A 144 19.66 -6.96 21.47
CA GLU A 144 20.29 -8.25 21.70
C GLU A 144 19.23 -9.35 21.77
N ASP A 145 19.40 -10.41 20.99
CA ASP A 145 18.56 -11.61 21.07
C ASP A 145 19.05 -12.47 22.26
N TYR A 146 18.26 -12.47 23.32
CA TYR A 146 18.56 -13.26 24.52
C TYR A 146 18.12 -14.73 24.42
N ASP A 147 17.56 -15.18 23.31
CA ASP A 147 17.00 -16.54 23.16
C ASP A 147 18.01 -17.62 22.73
N HIS A 148 19.32 -17.30 22.64
CA HIS A 148 20.33 -18.28 22.18
C HIS A 148 21.02 -19.10 23.28
N ASP A 149 20.48 -19.19 24.48
CA ASP A 149 21.01 -20.06 25.53
C ASP A 149 19.98 -21.12 25.99
N HIS A 150 19.81 -22.18 25.17
CA HIS A 150 19.39 -23.52 25.65
C HIS A 150 19.87 -24.63 24.73
#